data_88a5e095e9c7fcb1019bf04c8e42b1e3
#
_entry.id   88a5e095e9c7fcb1019bf04c8e42b1e3
#
_cell.length_a   1.000
_cell.length_b   1.000
_cell.length_c   1.000
_cell.angle_alpha   90.00
_cell.angle_beta   90.00
_cell.angle_gamma   90.00
#
_symmetry.space_group_name_H-M   'P 1'
#
loop_
_entity.id
_entity.type
_entity.pdbx_description
1 polymer ?
#
loop_
_entity_poly.entity_id
_entity_poly.type
_entity_poly.pdbx_seq_one_letter_code
_entity_poly.pdbx_strand_id
1 'polypeptide(L)'
;MIGIGLYTVPEAAAYTGIPSQDISRWLFGYTAKRNHKPLHHSGLWRSQLADYVNSKALGFHDLLEIRFVYAFRKHGVSFQAIRAALGHARDLFDQDYPFTCKQFQTDGRSIFATVLDETNDETLLDLVKKQYVFKQVIKPSLYKGIEYDSDGDAERWFPLQSSRAVVLNVN
;
A
#
# COMPACT_ATOMS: atom_id res chain seq x y z
N MET A 1 7.90 -24.12 0.54
CA MET A 1 7.37 -22.74 0.58
C MET A 1 7.86 -22.07 -0.70
N ILE A 2 6.98 -21.98 -1.67
CA ILE A 2 7.36 -21.55 -3.01
C ILE A 2 6.96 -20.08 -3.14
N GLY A 3 7.95 -19.21 -3.33
CA GLY A 3 7.75 -17.96 -4.02
C GLY A 3 7.05 -16.82 -3.29
N ILE A 4 7.17 -16.70 -1.97
CA ILE A 4 6.72 -15.49 -1.24
C ILE A 4 7.93 -14.93 -0.50
N GLY A 5 8.44 -13.79 -0.95
CA GLY A 5 9.49 -13.08 -0.20
C GLY A 5 8.98 -12.81 1.22
N LEU A 6 9.80 -13.10 2.22
CA LEU A 6 9.47 -12.88 3.63
C LEU A 6 10.34 -11.75 4.18
N TYR A 7 9.70 -10.71 4.68
CA TYR A 7 10.36 -9.55 5.26
C TYR A 7 9.84 -9.29 6.67
N THR A 8 10.74 -9.04 7.59
CA THR A 8 10.38 -8.55 8.92
C THR A 8 9.98 -7.08 8.86
N VAL A 9 9.25 -6.59 9.86
CA VAL A 9 8.88 -5.17 9.93
C VAL A 9 10.12 -4.24 9.94
N PRO A 10 11.23 -4.55 10.65
CA PRO A 10 12.46 -3.74 10.57
C PRO A 10 13.10 -3.73 9.17
N GLU A 11 13.13 -4.86 8.47
CA GLU A 11 13.64 -4.93 7.09
C GLU A 11 12.77 -4.11 6.14
N ALA A 12 11.45 -4.25 6.24
CA ALA A 12 10.51 -3.45 5.47
C ALA A 12 10.72 -1.95 5.71
N ALA A 13 10.93 -1.53 6.95
CA ALA A 13 11.24 -0.15 7.29
C ALA A 13 12.56 0.31 6.66
N ALA A 14 13.59 -0.52 6.68
CA ALA A 14 14.89 -0.20 6.07
C ALA A 14 14.79 -0.03 4.54
N TYR A 15 14.03 -0.89 3.85
CA TYR A 15 13.87 -0.80 2.39
C TYR A 15 12.94 0.32 1.92
N THR A 16 11.91 0.64 2.70
CA THR A 16 10.87 1.60 2.29
C THR A 16 11.08 3.00 2.86
N GLY A 17 11.85 3.14 3.93
CA GLY A 17 11.96 4.37 4.70
C GLY A 17 10.72 4.70 5.54
N ILE A 18 9.78 3.76 5.67
CA ILE A 18 8.56 3.91 6.47
C ILE A 18 8.86 3.50 7.92
N PRO A 19 8.47 4.28 8.94
CA PRO A 19 8.67 3.88 10.33
C PRO A 19 8.05 2.52 10.64
N SER A 20 8.77 1.66 11.35
CA SER A 20 8.32 0.30 11.74
C SER A 20 6.98 0.31 12.46
N GLN A 21 6.73 1.35 13.28
CA GLN A 21 5.47 1.50 14.00
C GLN A 21 4.29 1.72 13.06
N ASP A 22 4.48 2.50 12.00
CA ASP A 22 3.44 2.78 11.00
C ASP A 22 3.15 1.51 10.19
N ILE A 23 4.18 0.81 9.71
CA ILE A 23 4.03 -0.48 9.04
C ILE A 23 3.23 -1.45 9.91
N SER A 24 3.64 -1.58 11.18
CA SER A 24 2.98 -2.50 12.11
C SER A 24 1.50 -2.16 12.33
N ARG A 25 1.18 -0.88 12.53
CA ARG A 25 -0.19 -0.41 12.72
C ARG A 25 -1.07 -0.61 11.50
N TRP A 26 -0.54 -0.28 10.33
CA TRP A 26 -1.31 -0.30 9.08
C TRP A 26 -1.59 -1.71 8.58
N LEU A 27 -0.66 -2.64 8.77
CA LEU A 27 -0.80 -4.03 8.34
C LEU A 27 -1.47 -4.91 9.39
N PHE A 28 -1.02 -4.81 10.65
CA PHE A 28 -1.45 -5.74 11.69
C PHE A 28 -2.47 -5.15 12.67
N GLY A 29 -2.81 -3.87 12.48
CA GLY A 29 -3.72 -3.17 13.35
C GLY A 29 -3.09 -2.82 14.71
N TYR A 30 -3.88 -2.21 15.55
CA TYR A 30 -3.48 -1.83 16.90
C TYR A 30 -4.69 -1.67 17.82
N THR A 31 -4.44 -1.70 19.13
CA THR A 31 -5.45 -1.40 20.13
C THR A 31 -5.16 -0.04 20.74
N ALA A 32 -6.13 0.85 20.71
CA ALA A 32 -6.13 2.14 21.42
C ALA A 32 -7.06 2.07 22.62
N LYS A 33 -6.86 2.94 23.61
CA LYS A 33 -7.82 3.14 24.71
C LYS A 33 -8.62 4.40 24.45
N ARG A 34 -9.95 4.27 24.40
CA ARG A 34 -10.87 5.41 24.35
C ARG A 34 -11.85 5.29 25.53
N ASN A 35 -11.87 6.31 26.38
CA ASN A 35 -12.70 6.31 27.59
C ASN A 35 -12.49 5.05 28.45
N HIS A 36 -11.23 4.67 28.69
CA HIS A 36 -10.80 3.47 29.43
C HIS A 36 -11.22 2.12 28.83
N LYS A 37 -11.86 2.12 27.64
CA LYS A 37 -12.20 0.88 26.92
C LYS A 37 -11.22 0.62 25.79
N PRO A 38 -10.81 -0.65 25.57
CA PRO A 38 -9.98 -0.98 24.41
C PRO A 38 -10.78 -0.82 23.13
N LEU A 39 -10.19 -0.12 22.15
CA LEU A 39 -10.71 0.03 20.80
C LEU A 39 -9.73 -0.62 19.83
N HIS A 40 -10.17 -1.66 19.15
CA HIS A 40 -9.38 -2.36 18.15
C HIS A 40 -9.51 -1.69 16.78
N HIS A 41 -8.37 -1.39 16.19
CA HIS A 41 -8.26 -0.96 14.80
C HIS A 41 -7.63 -2.08 13.99
N SER A 42 -8.37 -2.64 13.03
CA SER A 42 -7.85 -3.68 12.14
C SER A 42 -6.84 -3.10 11.15
N GLY A 43 -5.95 -3.95 10.64
CA GLY A 43 -5.08 -3.60 9.51
C GLY A 43 -5.87 -3.23 8.25
N LEU A 44 -5.19 -2.62 7.29
CA LEU A 44 -5.79 -2.21 6.01
C LEU A 44 -6.16 -3.41 5.15
N TRP A 45 -5.33 -4.44 5.19
CA TRP A 45 -5.59 -5.74 4.55
C TRP A 45 -4.95 -6.86 5.36
N ARG A 46 -5.27 -8.11 4.99
CA ARG A 46 -4.64 -9.27 5.58
C ARG A 46 -3.28 -9.50 4.93
N SER A 47 -2.21 -9.57 5.72
CA SER A 47 -0.87 -9.81 5.20
C SER A 47 -0.82 -11.07 4.34
N GLN A 48 -0.04 -11.01 3.26
CA GLN A 48 0.24 -12.14 2.36
C GLN A 48 0.75 -13.38 3.11
N LEU A 49 1.41 -13.19 4.24
CA LEU A 49 2.00 -14.26 5.06
C LEU A 49 1.17 -14.65 6.28
N ALA A 50 -0.03 -14.10 6.44
CA ALA A 50 -0.85 -14.31 7.65
C ALA A 50 -1.15 -15.78 7.98
N ASP A 51 -1.21 -16.64 6.95
CA ASP A 51 -1.47 -18.08 7.13
C ASP A 51 -0.21 -18.93 7.27
N TYR A 52 0.95 -18.35 7.03
CA TYR A 52 2.21 -19.10 6.95
C TYR A 52 3.14 -18.88 8.14
N VAL A 53 3.00 -17.75 8.83
CA VAL A 53 3.88 -17.39 9.96
C VAL A 53 3.08 -16.81 11.11
N ASN A 54 3.42 -17.24 12.34
CA ASN A 54 2.83 -16.73 13.58
C ASN A 54 3.49 -15.42 14.07
N SER A 55 4.14 -14.69 13.17
CA SER A 55 4.85 -13.45 13.49
C SER A 55 4.44 -12.32 12.54
N LYS A 56 4.73 -11.07 12.94
CA LYS A 56 4.52 -9.91 12.07
C LYS A 56 5.55 -9.91 10.95
N ALA A 57 5.19 -10.52 9.83
CA ALA A 57 6.00 -10.56 8.62
C ALA A 57 5.21 -10.06 7.42
N LEU A 58 5.91 -9.49 6.46
CA LEU A 58 5.37 -8.97 5.21
C LEU A 58 5.78 -9.86 4.05
N GLY A 59 4.86 -10.08 3.12
CA GLY A 59 5.19 -10.58 1.80
C GLY A 59 5.71 -9.45 0.89
N PHE A 60 6.15 -9.82 -0.29
CA PHE A 60 6.64 -8.89 -1.29
C PHE A 60 5.56 -7.84 -1.68
N HIS A 61 4.33 -8.29 -1.93
CA HIS A 61 3.24 -7.40 -2.30
C HIS A 61 2.82 -6.49 -1.14
N ASP A 62 2.80 -6.99 0.10
CA ASP A 62 2.57 -6.15 1.28
C ASP A 62 3.58 -5.00 1.35
N LEU A 63 4.87 -5.32 1.09
CA LEU A 63 5.95 -4.35 1.12
C LEU A 63 5.78 -3.24 0.08
N LEU A 64 5.35 -3.59 -1.12
CA LEU A 64 5.10 -2.61 -2.18
C LEU A 64 3.85 -1.78 -1.89
N GLU A 65 2.75 -2.42 -1.54
CA GLU A 65 1.45 -1.77 -1.32
C GLU A 65 1.52 -0.73 -0.20
N ILE A 66 2.25 -1.01 0.89
CA ILE A 66 2.39 -0.09 2.03
C ILE A 66 3.08 1.23 1.64
N ARG A 67 3.90 1.25 0.59
CA ARG A 67 4.54 2.47 0.08
C ARG A 67 3.52 3.46 -0.47
N PHE A 68 2.47 2.96 -1.13
CA PHE A 68 1.37 3.78 -1.63
C PHE A 68 0.54 4.34 -0.49
N VAL A 69 0.23 3.50 0.51
CA VAL A 69 -0.46 3.95 1.74
C VAL A 69 0.32 5.09 2.39
N TYR A 70 1.63 4.96 2.52
CA TYR A 70 2.49 5.99 3.09
C TYR A 70 2.43 7.28 2.28
N ALA A 71 2.49 7.20 0.95
CA ALA A 71 2.38 8.36 0.07
C ALA A 71 1.03 9.08 0.24
N PHE A 72 -0.08 8.35 0.26
CA PHE A 72 -1.41 8.92 0.51
C PHE A 72 -1.50 9.56 1.89
N ARG A 73 -1.01 8.90 2.93
CA ARG A 73 -1.00 9.44 4.30
C ARG A 73 -0.19 10.72 4.42
N LYS A 74 0.96 10.81 3.76
CA LYS A 74 1.75 12.05 3.70
C LYS A 74 1.01 13.23 3.08
N HIS A 75 0.04 12.96 2.22
CA HIS A 75 -0.81 13.99 1.61
C HIS A 75 -2.15 14.17 2.33
N GLY A 76 -2.28 13.62 3.54
CA GLY A 76 -3.43 13.85 4.41
C GLY A 76 -4.66 12.99 4.11
N VAL A 77 -4.56 11.99 3.21
CA VAL A 77 -5.68 11.09 2.90
C VAL A 77 -6.02 10.26 4.14
N SER A 78 -7.29 10.19 4.52
CA SER A 78 -7.74 9.43 5.67
C SER A 78 -7.58 7.92 5.47
N PHE A 79 -7.47 7.15 6.58
CA PHE A 79 -7.46 5.69 6.48
C PHE A 79 -8.78 5.13 5.96
N GLN A 80 -9.89 5.77 6.26
CA GLN A 80 -11.20 5.38 5.74
C GLN A 80 -11.24 5.50 4.22
N ALA A 81 -10.73 6.60 3.67
CA ALA A 81 -10.63 6.80 2.23
C ALA A 81 -9.67 5.80 1.57
N ILE A 82 -8.52 5.53 2.17
CA ILE A 82 -7.57 4.53 1.66
C ILE A 82 -8.20 3.14 1.67
N ARG A 83 -8.90 2.76 2.75
CA ARG A 83 -9.58 1.47 2.86
C ARG A 83 -10.68 1.31 1.81
N ALA A 84 -11.48 2.34 1.60
CA ALA A 84 -12.51 2.35 0.56
C ALA A 84 -11.89 2.24 -0.84
N ALA A 85 -10.84 3.01 -1.12
CA ALA A 85 -10.12 2.96 -2.40
C ALA A 85 -9.49 1.59 -2.68
N LEU A 86 -8.95 0.93 -1.64
CA LEU A 86 -8.47 -0.46 -1.75
C LEU A 86 -9.60 -1.41 -2.17
N GLY A 87 -10.78 -1.30 -1.56
CA GLY A 87 -11.94 -2.11 -1.89
C GLY A 87 -12.35 -1.92 -3.36
N HIS A 88 -12.59 -0.67 -3.77
CA HIS A 88 -12.95 -0.36 -5.16
C HIS A 88 -11.90 -0.82 -6.19
N ALA A 89 -10.62 -0.62 -5.88
CA ALA A 89 -9.55 -1.01 -6.77
C ALA A 89 -9.42 -2.53 -6.90
N ARG A 90 -9.60 -3.28 -5.82
CA ARG A 90 -9.64 -4.75 -5.83
C ARG A 90 -10.75 -5.28 -6.72
N ASP A 91 -11.95 -4.74 -6.52
CA ASP A 91 -13.12 -5.16 -7.30
C ASP A 91 -12.95 -4.81 -8.79
N LEU A 92 -12.37 -3.64 -9.10
CA LEU A 92 -12.21 -3.18 -10.47
C LEU A 92 -11.11 -3.93 -11.23
N PHE A 93 -10.00 -4.27 -10.55
CA PHE A 93 -8.82 -4.87 -11.18
C PHE A 93 -8.74 -6.38 -10.98
N ASP A 94 -9.61 -6.95 -10.12
CA ASP A 94 -9.54 -8.35 -9.67
C ASP A 94 -8.13 -8.69 -9.11
N GLN A 95 -7.60 -7.79 -8.26
CA GLN A 95 -6.25 -7.84 -7.71
C GLN A 95 -6.25 -7.62 -6.20
N ASP A 96 -5.51 -8.44 -5.45
CA ASP A 96 -5.39 -8.31 -4.00
C ASP A 96 -4.56 -7.08 -3.58
N TYR A 97 -3.58 -6.68 -4.40
CA TYR A 97 -2.67 -5.56 -4.17
C TYR A 97 -2.77 -4.51 -5.28
N PRO A 98 -3.91 -3.80 -5.35
CA PRO A 98 -4.27 -3.02 -6.54
C PRO A 98 -3.46 -1.74 -6.71
N PHE A 99 -2.94 -1.12 -5.64
CA PHE A 99 -2.18 0.13 -5.78
C PHE A 99 -0.86 -0.07 -6.51
N THR A 100 -0.25 -1.23 -6.37
CA THR A 100 1.02 -1.56 -7.02
C THR A 100 0.85 -2.04 -8.44
N CYS A 101 -0.34 -2.46 -8.86
CA CYS A 101 -0.55 -2.89 -10.23
C CYS A 101 -0.45 -1.71 -11.21
N LYS A 102 0.00 -2.02 -12.43
CA LYS A 102 0.25 -1.01 -13.46
C LYS A 102 -0.98 -0.16 -13.79
N GLN A 103 -2.16 -0.76 -13.74
CA GLN A 103 -3.42 -0.11 -14.06
C GLN A 103 -3.78 1.03 -13.10
N PHE A 104 -3.35 0.96 -11.84
CA PHE A 104 -3.62 2.02 -10.86
C PHE A 104 -3.00 3.37 -11.25
N GLN A 105 -1.93 3.38 -12.03
CA GLN A 105 -1.32 4.62 -12.52
C GLN A 105 -2.27 5.48 -13.34
N THR A 106 -3.18 4.84 -14.07
CA THR A 106 -4.18 5.51 -14.93
C THR A 106 -5.51 5.70 -14.21
N ASP A 107 -5.97 4.70 -13.50
CA ASP A 107 -7.35 4.62 -12.99
C ASP A 107 -7.48 5.04 -11.51
N GLY A 108 -6.38 5.14 -10.79
CA GLY A 108 -6.39 5.44 -9.35
C GLY A 108 -7.09 6.74 -8.98
N ARG A 109 -6.97 7.79 -9.81
CA ARG A 109 -7.67 9.06 -9.58
C ARG A 109 -9.19 8.89 -9.66
N SER A 110 -9.67 8.11 -10.62
CA SER A 110 -11.11 7.83 -10.78
C SER A 110 -11.64 7.01 -9.61
N ILE A 111 -10.85 6.09 -9.08
CA ILE A 111 -11.18 5.30 -7.88
C ILE A 111 -11.37 6.24 -6.67
N PHE A 112 -10.43 7.16 -6.43
CA PHE A 112 -10.59 8.13 -5.35
C PHE A 112 -11.73 9.12 -5.58
N ALA A 113 -12.06 9.46 -6.83
CA ALA A 113 -13.24 10.26 -7.13
C ALA A 113 -14.54 9.54 -6.72
N THR A 114 -14.64 8.25 -7.02
CA THR A 114 -15.78 7.42 -6.58
C THR A 114 -15.89 7.40 -5.06
N VAL A 115 -14.78 7.20 -4.35
CA VAL A 115 -14.76 7.21 -2.87
C VAL A 115 -15.18 8.58 -2.33
N LEU A 116 -14.76 9.68 -2.95
CA LEU A 116 -15.16 11.03 -2.55
C LEU A 116 -16.68 11.22 -2.70
N ASP A 117 -17.25 10.79 -3.80
CA ASP A 117 -18.69 10.92 -4.09
C ASP A 117 -19.53 10.09 -3.12
N GLU A 118 -19.06 8.90 -2.75
CA GLU A 118 -19.77 8.01 -1.82
C GLU A 118 -19.65 8.41 -0.35
N THR A 119 -18.50 8.94 0.05
CA THR A 119 -18.17 9.19 1.47
C THR A 119 -18.23 10.65 1.87
N ASN A 120 -18.19 11.59 0.91
CA ASN A 120 -17.94 13.01 1.12
C ASN A 120 -16.68 13.29 1.97
N ASP A 121 -15.64 12.45 1.83
CA ASP A 121 -14.39 12.61 2.55
C ASP A 121 -13.57 13.78 1.97
N GLU A 122 -13.62 14.92 2.63
CA GLU A 122 -12.94 16.15 2.19
C GLU A 122 -11.42 16.00 2.04
N THR A 123 -10.81 14.98 2.68
CA THR A 123 -9.37 14.72 2.56
C THR A 123 -8.97 14.33 1.13
N LEU A 124 -9.93 13.89 0.32
CA LEU A 124 -9.73 13.50 -1.08
C LEU A 124 -9.89 14.66 -2.06
N LEU A 125 -10.42 15.80 -1.61
CA LEU A 125 -10.88 16.86 -2.51
C LEU A 125 -9.74 17.37 -3.43
N ASP A 126 -8.58 17.66 -2.86
CA ASP A 126 -7.43 18.13 -3.63
C ASP A 126 -6.83 17.04 -4.51
N LEU A 127 -6.79 15.82 -4.01
CA LEU A 127 -6.29 14.66 -4.76
C LEU A 127 -7.11 14.40 -6.02
N VAL A 128 -8.42 14.51 -5.92
CA VAL A 128 -9.36 14.25 -7.01
C VAL A 128 -9.48 15.44 -7.96
N LYS A 129 -9.66 16.65 -7.43
CA LYS A 129 -9.88 17.85 -8.25
C LYS A 129 -8.63 18.31 -8.98
N LYS A 130 -7.46 18.17 -8.37
CA LYS A 130 -6.19 18.63 -8.95
C LYS A 130 -5.39 17.46 -9.48
N GLN A 131 -5.46 17.21 -10.78
CA GLN A 131 -4.74 16.12 -11.44
C GLN A 131 -3.22 16.14 -11.18
N TYR A 132 -2.61 17.33 -11.03
CA TYR A 132 -1.19 17.44 -10.74
C TYR A 132 -0.85 16.96 -9.32
N VAL A 133 -1.78 17.13 -8.35
CA VAL A 133 -1.61 16.62 -6.98
C VAL A 133 -1.58 15.11 -7.00
N PHE A 134 -2.54 14.45 -7.68
CA PHE A 134 -2.54 13.01 -7.82
C PHE A 134 -1.24 12.50 -8.45
N LYS A 135 -0.80 13.13 -9.54
CA LYS A 135 0.47 12.78 -10.20
C LYS A 135 1.69 13.01 -9.30
N GLN A 136 1.62 13.95 -8.35
CA GLN A 136 2.70 14.16 -7.38
C GLN A 136 2.67 13.12 -6.25
N VAL A 137 1.49 12.70 -5.82
CA VAL A 137 1.32 11.65 -4.80
C VAL A 137 1.75 10.30 -5.36
N ILE A 138 1.22 9.96 -6.54
CA ILE A 138 1.60 8.77 -7.30
C ILE A 138 2.85 9.11 -8.14
N LYS A 139 3.92 9.49 -7.43
CA LYS A 139 5.17 9.84 -8.12
C LYS A 139 5.68 8.66 -8.94
N PRO A 140 6.35 8.96 -10.08
CA PRO A 140 7.09 7.93 -10.81
C PRO A 140 8.05 7.14 -9.91
N SER A 141 8.52 7.74 -8.82
CA SER A 141 9.37 7.08 -7.83
C SER A 141 8.70 5.91 -7.09
N LEU A 142 7.37 5.89 -6.96
CA LEU A 142 6.66 4.75 -6.36
C LEU A 142 6.71 3.50 -7.24
N TYR A 143 6.63 3.70 -8.56
CA TYR A 143 6.71 2.62 -9.54
C TYR A 143 8.13 2.35 -10.03
N LYS A 144 9.06 3.28 -9.76
CA LYS A 144 10.44 3.18 -10.24
C LYS A 144 11.14 1.97 -9.63
N GLY A 145 11.76 1.18 -10.48
CA GLY A 145 12.44 -0.04 -10.09
C GLY A 145 11.52 -1.24 -9.93
N ILE A 146 10.20 -1.10 -10.13
CA ILE A 146 9.27 -2.23 -10.18
C ILE A 146 9.28 -2.79 -11.60
N GLU A 147 9.52 -4.10 -11.72
CA GLU A 147 9.31 -4.88 -12.95
C GLU A 147 7.99 -5.64 -12.80
N TYR A 148 7.22 -5.66 -13.88
CA TYR A 148 5.90 -6.27 -13.94
C TYR A 148 5.93 -7.50 -14.82
N ASP A 149 5.11 -8.49 -14.47
CA ASP A 149 4.84 -9.64 -15.32
C ASP A 149 3.90 -9.29 -16.50
N SER A 150 3.52 -10.32 -17.28
CA SER A 150 2.63 -10.16 -18.44
C SER A 150 1.23 -9.66 -18.08
N ASP A 151 0.78 -9.95 -16.86
CA ASP A 151 -0.57 -9.62 -16.37
C ASP A 151 -0.63 -8.23 -15.71
N GLY A 152 0.54 -7.59 -15.55
CA GLY A 152 0.68 -6.25 -14.96
C GLY A 152 0.86 -6.27 -13.44
N ASP A 153 1.15 -7.44 -12.88
CA ASP A 153 1.46 -7.61 -11.46
C ASP A 153 2.95 -7.38 -11.18
N ALA A 154 3.25 -6.78 -10.04
CA ALA A 154 4.63 -6.55 -9.64
C ALA A 154 5.36 -7.86 -9.36
N GLU A 155 6.44 -8.12 -10.08
CA GLU A 155 7.27 -9.33 -9.96
C GLU A 155 8.56 -9.07 -9.19
N ARG A 156 9.23 -7.95 -9.45
CA ARG A 156 10.50 -7.56 -8.83
C ARG A 156 10.53 -6.08 -8.48
N TRP A 157 11.32 -5.75 -7.47
CA TRP A 157 11.59 -4.36 -7.13
C TRP A 157 13.06 -4.15 -6.80
N PHE A 158 13.63 -3.10 -7.38
CA PHE A 158 14.99 -2.64 -7.13
C PHE A 158 14.94 -1.38 -6.27
N PRO A 159 15.02 -1.48 -4.93
CA PRO A 159 14.90 -0.34 -4.03
C PRO A 159 16.04 0.66 -4.16
N LEU A 160 17.23 0.19 -4.53
CA LEU A 160 18.41 1.01 -4.75
C LEU A 160 18.57 1.30 -6.25
N GLN A 161 18.18 2.49 -6.66
CA GLN A 161 18.19 2.87 -8.07
C GLN A 161 19.58 3.00 -8.68
N SER A 162 20.60 3.22 -7.85
CA SER A 162 22.01 3.30 -8.27
C SER A 162 22.67 1.93 -8.48
N SER A 163 22.03 0.86 -8.02
CA SER A 163 22.55 -0.50 -8.11
C SER A 163 21.43 -1.52 -8.22
N ARG A 164 21.58 -2.47 -9.13
CA ARG A 164 20.72 -3.66 -9.23
C ARG A 164 21.19 -4.81 -8.34
N ALA A 165 22.17 -4.57 -7.46
CA ALA A 165 22.68 -5.59 -6.55
C ALA A 165 21.69 -6.03 -5.49
N VAL A 166 20.72 -5.15 -5.13
CA VAL A 166 19.63 -5.49 -4.22
C VAL A 166 18.35 -5.59 -5.03
N VAL A 167 17.76 -6.77 -5.05
CA VAL A 167 16.47 -7.04 -5.68
C VAL A 167 15.56 -7.73 -4.68
N LEU A 168 14.33 -7.24 -4.58
CA LEU A 168 13.25 -7.88 -3.85
C LEU A 168 12.28 -8.45 -4.87
N ASN A 169 11.84 -9.67 -4.65
CA ASN A 169 10.96 -10.37 -5.59
C ASN A 169 9.91 -11.21 -4.84
N VAL A 170 9.00 -11.78 -5.59
CA VAL A 170 7.96 -12.67 -5.07
C VAL A 170 8.50 -14.05 -4.68
N ASN A 171 9.66 -14.44 -5.22
CA ASN A 171 10.30 -15.76 -5.01
C ASN A 171 11.46 -15.69 -4.03
#